data_3e344654451d5258974c2ac9eb755fcc
#
_entry.id   3e344654451d5258974c2ac9eb755fcc
#
_cell.length_a   1.000
_cell.length_b   1.000
_cell.length_c   1.000
_cell.angle_alpha   90.00
_cell.angle_beta   90.00
_cell.angle_gamma   90.00
#
_symmetry.space_group_name_H-M   'P 1'
#
loop_
_entity.id
_entity.type
_entity.pdbx_description
1 polymer ?
#
loop_
_entity_poly.entity_id
_entity_poly.type
_entity_poly.pdbx_seq_one_letter_code
_entity_poly.pdbx_strand_id
1 'polypeptide(L)' 'MGQRYRVLGGEYRNCRFDEVVPGTEEISGPFPDLQRARTEWTRLTFRDRLAATTRYVITQEALAR' A
#
# COMPACT_ATOMS: atom_id res chain seq x y z
N MET A 1 -9.60 11.01 -18.56
CA MET A 1 -9.09 11.45 -17.33
C MET A 1 -9.66 10.69 -16.19
N GLY A 2 -9.00 10.68 -15.14
CA GLY A 2 -9.40 9.93 -14.01
C GLY A 2 -8.19 9.69 -13.15
N GLN A 3 -8.35 8.83 -12.17
CA GLN A 3 -7.29 8.57 -11.23
C GLN A 3 -7.25 7.10 -10.92
N ARG A 4 -6.07 6.67 -10.56
CA ARG A 4 -5.88 5.31 -10.10
C ARG A 4 -5.32 5.35 -8.69
N TYR A 5 -5.59 4.29 -7.98
CA TYR A 5 -5.10 4.15 -6.61
C TYR A 5 -4.37 2.84 -6.49
N ARG A 6 -3.27 2.85 -5.76
CA ARG A 6 -2.52 1.65 -5.47
C ARG A 6 -2.25 1.57 -4.00
N VAL A 7 -2.11 0.34 -3.52
CA VAL A 7 -1.72 0.11 -2.14
C VAL A 7 -0.29 -0.41 -2.18
N LEU A 8 0.60 0.32 -1.54
CA LEU A 8 2.02 0.00 -1.51
C LEU A 8 2.43 -0.28 -0.09
N GLY A 9 3.32 -1.23 0.10
CA GLY A 9 3.79 -1.47 1.43
C GLY A 9 4.78 -2.60 1.50
N GLY A 10 5.09 -2.99 2.72
CA GLY A 10 6.02 -4.05 2.98
C GLY A 10 6.50 -3.95 4.40
N GLU A 11 7.55 -4.72 4.69
CA GLU A 11 8.17 -4.71 6.01
C GLU A 11 9.30 -3.70 6.02
N TYR A 12 9.30 -2.83 7.01
CA TYR A 12 10.32 -1.81 7.14
C TYR A 12 11.37 -2.25 8.14
N ARG A 13 12.59 -1.71 8.01
CA ARG A 13 13.69 -2.10 8.87
C ARG A 13 13.52 -1.62 10.29
N ASN A 14 12.75 -0.54 10.46
CA ASN A 14 12.59 0.03 11.78
C ASN A 14 11.23 0.72 11.85
N CYS A 15 10.89 1.21 13.02
CA CYS A 15 9.59 1.84 13.25
C CYS A 15 9.47 3.23 12.65
N ARG A 16 10.51 3.75 12.04
CA ARG A 16 10.44 5.04 11.36
C ARG A 16 9.83 4.91 9.97
N PHE A 17 9.75 3.68 9.43
CA PHE A 17 9.15 3.44 8.14
C PHE A 17 9.86 4.21 7.01
N ASP A 18 11.17 4.30 7.11
CA ASP A 18 11.94 5.03 6.11
C ASP A 18 12.74 4.12 5.19
N GLU A 19 12.75 2.82 5.46
CA GLU A 19 13.51 1.91 4.62
C GLU A 19 12.84 0.54 4.62
N VAL A 20 12.39 0.11 3.45
CA VAL A 20 11.69 -1.16 3.33
C VAL A 20 12.70 -2.30 3.16
N VAL A 21 12.40 -3.43 3.75
CA VAL A 21 13.26 -4.61 3.61
C VAL A 21 13.10 -5.15 2.19
N PRO A 22 14.21 -5.31 1.44
CA PRO A 22 14.10 -5.82 0.07
C PRO A 22 13.42 -7.17 0.03
N GLY A 23 12.56 -7.35 -0.97
CA GLY A 23 11.85 -8.59 -1.15
C GLY A 23 10.52 -8.67 -0.42
N THR A 24 10.21 -7.70 0.43
CA THR A 24 8.93 -7.68 1.13
C THR A 24 7.95 -6.70 0.54
N GLU A 25 8.37 -5.90 -0.44
CA GLU A 25 7.49 -4.91 -1.04
C GLU A 25 6.31 -5.56 -1.73
N GLU A 26 5.14 -4.97 -1.54
CA GLU A 26 3.94 -5.39 -2.23
C GLU A 26 3.27 -4.19 -2.87
N ILE A 27 2.75 -4.39 -4.07
CA ILE A 27 2.00 -3.37 -4.77
C ILE A 27 0.70 -4.01 -5.23
N SER A 28 -0.42 -3.42 -4.83
CA SER A 28 -1.73 -3.89 -5.24
C SER A 28 -2.42 -2.82 -6.07
N GLY A 29 -3.17 -3.26 -7.05
CA GLY A 29 -3.88 -2.36 -7.94
C GLY A 29 -3.29 -2.41 -9.33
N PRO A 30 -3.64 -1.40 -10.16
CA PRO A 30 -4.37 -0.20 -9.77
C PRO A 30 -5.86 -0.44 -9.58
N PHE A 31 -6.45 0.38 -8.73
CA PHE A 31 -7.87 0.33 -8.46
C PHE A 31 -8.55 1.56 -9.07
N PRO A 32 -9.76 1.41 -9.59
CA PRO A 32 -10.42 2.52 -10.28
C PRO A 32 -10.96 3.59 -9.33
N ASP A 33 -11.15 3.25 -8.06
CA ASP A 33 -11.67 4.21 -7.11
C ASP A 33 -11.02 4.00 -5.74
N LEU A 34 -11.17 5.02 -4.91
CA LEU A 34 -10.55 5.01 -3.59
C LEU A 34 -11.14 3.93 -2.70
N GLN A 35 -12.44 3.67 -2.85
CA GLN A 35 -13.08 2.70 -1.98
C GLN A 35 -12.50 1.31 -2.15
N ARG A 36 -12.23 0.91 -3.39
CA ARG A 36 -11.62 -0.39 -3.63
C ARG A 36 -10.20 -0.45 -3.11
N ALA A 37 -9.45 0.64 -3.26
CA ALA A 37 -8.11 0.70 -2.72
C ALA A 37 -8.15 0.59 -1.19
N ARG A 38 -9.11 1.23 -0.54
CA ARG A 38 -9.23 1.17 0.90
C ARG A 38 -9.60 -0.24 1.38
N THR A 39 -10.43 -0.93 0.61
CA THR A 39 -10.77 -2.31 0.94
C THR A 39 -9.52 -3.18 0.92
N GLU A 40 -8.69 -3.02 -0.10
CA GLU A 40 -7.46 -3.78 -0.18
C GLU A 40 -6.48 -3.37 0.91
N TRP A 41 -6.38 -2.09 1.19
CA TRP A 41 -5.53 -1.58 2.26
C TRP A 41 -5.93 -2.19 3.60
N THR A 42 -7.23 -2.25 3.85
CA THR A 42 -7.74 -2.82 5.10
C THR A 42 -7.39 -4.29 5.19
N ARG A 43 -7.59 -5.02 4.09
CA ARG A 43 -7.29 -6.44 4.08
C ARG A 43 -5.81 -6.70 4.37
N LEU A 44 -4.93 -5.95 3.72
CA LEU A 44 -3.50 -6.13 3.90
C LEU A 44 -3.07 -5.71 5.30
N THR A 45 -3.62 -4.62 5.80
CA THR A 45 -3.26 -4.13 7.12
C THR A 45 -3.63 -5.14 8.20
N PHE A 46 -4.82 -5.73 8.10
CA PHE A 46 -5.23 -6.69 9.10
C PHE A 46 -4.55 -8.05 8.94
N ARG A 47 -4.20 -8.40 7.71
CA ARG A 47 -3.46 -9.62 7.49
C ARG A 47 -2.13 -9.59 8.22
N ASP A 48 -1.45 -8.43 8.17
CA ASP A 48 -0.10 -8.30 8.70
C ASP A 48 -0.04 -7.50 9.98
N ARG A 49 -1.13 -7.38 10.69
CA ARG A 49 -1.20 -6.49 11.85
C ARG A 49 -0.28 -6.88 12.98
N LEU A 50 0.21 -8.11 12.99
CA LEU A 50 1.10 -8.56 14.05
C LEU A 50 2.54 -8.13 13.84
N ALA A 51 2.87 -7.66 12.66
CA ALA A 51 4.22 -7.20 12.36
C ALA A 51 4.30 -5.71 12.61
N ALA A 52 4.99 -5.32 13.69
CA ALA A 52 5.03 -3.91 14.08
C ALA A 52 5.67 -3.01 13.03
N THR A 53 6.52 -3.56 12.19
CA THR A 53 7.21 -2.79 11.17
C THR A 53 6.62 -2.94 9.78
N THR A 54 5.52 -3.65 9.65
CA THR A 54 4.83 -3.79 8.36
C THR A 54 3.83 -2.66 8.21
N ARG A 55 3.83 -2.02 7.05
CA ARG A 55 2.96 -0.88 6.83
C ARG A 55 2.55 -0.79 5.37
N TYR A 56 1.33 -0.34 5.14
CA TYR A 56 0.78 -0.15 3.80
C TYR A 56 0.20 1.25 3.69
N VAL A 57 0.33 1.84 2.51
CA VAL A 57 -0.20 3.16 2.25
C VAL A 57 -0.94 3.13 0.91
N ILE A 58 -1.92 4.02 0.77
CA ILE A 58 -2.65 4.18 -0.48
C ILE A 58 -2.03 5.37 -1.20
N THR A 59 -1.67 5.18 -2.46
CA THR A 59 -1.17 6.25 -3.29
C THR A 59 -2.18 6.56 -4.38
N GLN A 60 -2.21 7.80 -4.79
CA GLN A 60 -3.10 8.26 -5.82
C GLN A 60 -2.28 8.71 -7.01
N GLU A 61 -2.69 8.26 -8.19
CA GLU A 61 -1.96 8.54 -9.41
C GLU A 61 -2.93 9.09 -10.43
N ALA A 62 -2.66 10.30 -10.90
CA ALA A 62 -3.48 10.87 -11.96
C ALA A 62 -3.15 10.17 -13.27
N LEU A 63 -4.19 9.88 -14.06
CA LEU A 63 -3.96 9.26 -15.34
C LEU A 63 -3.44 10.29 -16.32
N ALA A 64 -2.32 9.98 -16.96
CA ALA A 64 -1.78 10.83 -18.00
C ALA A 64 -2.61 10.66 -19.25
N ARG A 65 -2.55 11.65 -20.10
CA ARG A 65 -3.28 11.61 -21.35
C ARG A 65 -2.46 11.65 -22.51
#